data_fa8d9819b05875bc649a8da82bda7754
#
_entry.id   fa8d9819b05875bc649a8da82bda7754
#
_cell.length_a   1.000
_cell.length_b   1.000
_cell.length_c   1.000
_cell.angle_alpha   90.00
_cell.angle_beta   90.00
_cell.angle_gamma   90.00
#
_symmetry.space_group_name_H-M   'P 1'
#
loop_
_entity.id
_entity.type
_entity.pdbx_description
1 polymer ?
#
loop_
_entity_poly.entity_id
_entity_poly.type
_entity_poly.pdbx_seq_one_letter_code
_entity_poly.pdbx_strand_id
1 'polypeptide(L)'
;MNNFNINDKEFTGTKKRIFPYFSVGMVIVGAAMLIGGGIWTATTDMSRYAKNGVIDVVDAVDGGNVEKVDIVVNTGTVYVGRSDDGQVHIEGKIPKDYVLKEKNGTLKVELRTSFGFSFDWQDLFDWKYNEIDAKIYLPDAKFESFEISGGAGEITVDDLNCVEAHIKTGAGEVSVNNFNCDKVLKIDTGAGDVKVNNAVTGGIDFDTGAGEVDFYGEVNGDIDIDTGVGECTINLTNDKAEFEKKYKVDIDTGVGETSVNYNQ
;
A
#
# COMPACT_ATOMS: atom_id res chain seq x y z
N MET A 1 -24.62 -65.94 14.39
CA MET A 1 -25.41 -65.31 13.34
C MET A 1 -25.89 -63.98 13.86
N ASN A 2 -25.20 -62.90 13.62
CA ASN A 2 -25.70 -61.54 13.66
C ASN A 2 -24.70 -60.66 12.92
N ASN A 3 -25.08 -60.21 11.74
CA ASN A 3 -24.38 -59.27 10.92
C ASN A 3 -24.45 -57.89 11.53
N PHE A 4 -23.33 -57.28 11.86
CA PHE A 4 -23.26 -55.88 12.20
C PHE A 4 -22.77 -55.09 10.98
N ASN A 5 -23.67 -54.37 10.37
CA ASN A 5 -23.40 -53.49 9.24
C ASN A 5 -23.03 -52.10 9.78
N ILE A 6 -21.75 -51.70 9.64
CA ILE A 6 -21.29 -50.36 10.02
C ILE A 6 -21.47 -49.47 8.78
N ASN A 7 -22.49 -48.61 8.83
CA ASN A 7 -22.67 -47.55 7.86
C ASN A 7 -21.56 -46.49 8.01
N ASP A 8 -20.71 -46.43 7.01
CA ASP A 8 -19.79 -45.31 6.79
C ASP A 8 -20.59 -44.03 6.60
N LYS A 9 -20.59 -43.19 7.60
CA LYS A 9 -21.04 -41.79 7.45
C LYS A 9 -19.84 -41.01 6.92
N GLU A 10 -19.84 -40.76 5.62
CA GLU A 10 -19.04 -39.68 5.03
C GLU A 10 -19.41 -38.35 5.65
N PHE A 11 -18.50 -37.78 6.44
CA PHE A 11 -18.58 -36.41 6.86
C PHE A 11 -18.12 -35.52 5.71
N THR A 12 -19.00 -35.19 4.77
CA THR A 12 -18.80 -34.07 3.85
C THR A 12 -19.03 -32.78 4.61
N GLY A 13 -17.99 -32.32 5.31
CA GLY A 13 -17.96 -30.99 5.88
C GLY A 13 -17.84 -29.94 4.78
N THR A 14 -18.97 -29.42 4.33
CA THR A 14 -19.03 -28.25 3.47
C THR A 14 -18.52 -27.07 4.30
N LYS A 15 -17.24 -26.72 4.14
CA LYS A 15 -16.73 -25.41 4.58
C LYS A 15 -17.54 -24.35 3.81
N LYS A 16 -18.51 -23.73 4.45
CA LYS A 16 -19.16 -22.53 3.93
C LYS A 16 -18.09 -21.44 3.84
N ARG A 17 -17.64 -21.15 2.64
CA ARG A 17 -16.79 -19.99 2.35
C ARG A 17 -17.58 -18.72 2.70
N ILE A 18 -17.18 -18.07 3.78
CA ILE A 18 -17.77 -16.79 4.23
C ILE A 18 -17.22 -15.60 3.42
N PHE A 19 -16.12 -15.84 2.70
CA PHE A 19 -15.33 -14.84 1.98
C PHE A 19 -16.04 -14.06 0.85
N PRO A 20 -16.89 -14.64 -0.02
CA PRO A 20 -17.51 -13.84 -1.09
C PRO A 20 -18.50 -12.79 -0.57
N TYR A 21 -18.98 -12.93 0.65
CA TYR A 21 -19.89 -11.95 1.25
C TYR A 21 -19.16 -10.77 1.90
N PHE A 22 -17.88 -10.96 2.25
CA PHE A 22 -17.08 -9.90 2.87
C PHE A 22 -16.63 -8.87 1.84
N SER A 23 -16.17 -9.30 0.67
CA SER A 23 -15.76 -8.40 -0.42
C SER A 23 -16.94 -7.62 -1.00
N VAL A 24 -18.08 -8.29 -1.23
CA VAL A 24 -19.33 -7.61 -1.65
C VAL A 24 -19.80 -6.63 -0.57
N GLY A 25 -19.66 -6.98 0.71
CA GLY A 25 -19.98 -6.09 1.83
C GLY A 25 -19.10 -4.84 1.87
N MET A 26 -17.81 -4.97 1.61
CA MET A 26 -16.88 -3.84 1.56
C MET A 26 -17.17 -2.88 0.39
N VAL A 27 -17.47 -3.40 -0.80
CA VAL A 27 -17.87 -2.57 -1.95
C VAL A 27 -19.16 -1.80 -1.66
N ILE A 28 -20.13 -2.43 -1.01
CA ILE A 28 -21.39 -1.77 -0.61
C ILE A 28 -21.13 -0.71 0.46
N VAL A 29 -20.27 -1.00 1.45
CA VAL A 29 -19.88 -0.02 2.48
C VAL A 29 -19.10 1.13 1.86
N GLY A 30 -18.17 0.87 0.94
CA GLY A 30 -17.45 1.91 0.20
C GLY A 30 -18.39 2.81 -0.60
N ALA A 31 -19.33 2.22 -1.34
CA ALA A 31 -20.35 2.97 -2.08
C ALA A 31 -21.28 3.77 -1.15
N ALA A 32 -21.68 3.19 -0.01
CA ALA A 32 -22.48 3.87 1.00
C ALA A 32 -21.73 5.03 1.67
N MET A 33 -20.41 4.90 1.89
CA MET A 33 -19.57 5.98 2.40
C MET A 33 -19.42 7.10 1.39
N LEU A 34 -19.27 6.80 0.08
CA LEU A 34 -19.23 7.81 -0.98
C LEU A 34 -20.56 8.56 -1.10
N ILE A 35 -21.69 7.85 -1.03
CA ILE A 35 -23.02 8.47 -1.08
C ILE A 35 -23.29 9.24 0.23
N GLY A 36 -22.99 8.66 1.38
CA GLY A 36 -23.17 9.30 2.69
C GLY A 36 -22.25 10.51 2.87
N GLY A 37 -21.00 10.41 2.43
CA GLY A 37 -20.06 11.52 2.36
C GLY A 37 -20.59 12.65 1.48
N GLY A 38 -21.06 12.33 0.26
CA GLY A 38 -21.64 13.32 -0.65
C GLY A 38 -22.88 14.02 -0.11
N ILE A 39 -23.76 13.31 0.59
CA ILE A 39 -24.93 13.92 1.24
C ILE A 39 -24.51 14.79 2.44
N TRP A 40 -23.58 14.32 3.25
CA TRP A 40 -23.08 15.07 4.40
C TRP A 40 -22.38 16.37 3.98
N THR A 41 -21.57 16.34 2.94
CA THR A 41 -20.91 17.52 2.38
C THR A 41 -21.93 18.51 1.80
N ALA A 42 -22.98 18.04 1.15
CA ALA A 42 -24.04 18.91 0.59
C ALA A 42 -24.88 19.62 1.67
N THR A 43 -24.87 19.15 2.92
CA THR A 43 -25.70 19.70 4.02
C THR A 43 -24.91 20.48 5.07
N THR A 44 -23.58 20.48 5.00
CA THR A 44 -22.72 21.09 6.02
C THR A 44 -22.04 22.35 5.46
N ASP A 45 -22.11 23.47 6.20
CA ASP A 45 -21.38 24.69 5.86
C ASP A 45 -19.87 24.48 6.11
N MET A 46 -19.14 24.23 5.03
CA MET A 46 -17.73 23.87 5.03
C MET A 46 -16.79 25.06 4.95
N SER A 47 -17.32 26.30 4.86
CA SER A 47 -16.52 27.53 4.72
C SER A 47 -15.55 27.78 5.88
N ARG A 48 -15.76 27.11 7.03
CA ARG A 48 -14.90 27.20 8.21
C ARG A 48 -13.57 26.46 8.08
N TYR A 49 -13.44 25.61 7.10
CA TYR A 49 -12.33 24.66 7.00
C TYR A 49 -11.34 24.96 5.86
N ALA A 50 -11.61 25.99 5.05
CA ALA A 50 -10.80 26.37 3.88
C ALA A 50 -9.46 27.09 4.22
N LYS A 51 -8.86 26.87 5.39
CA LYS A 51 -7.66 27.63 5.79
C LYS A 51 -6.31 26.96 5.50
N ASN A 52 -6.26 25.69 5.12
CA ASN A 52 -5.00 24.97 5.00
C ASN A 52 -4.80 24.49 3.55
N GLY A 53 -4.29 25.39 2.72
CA GLY A 53 -3.86 25.06 1.35
C GLY A 53 -2.51 24.34 1.33
N VAL A 54 -2.18 23.75 0.20
CA VAL A 54 -0.82 23.29 -0.10
C VAL A 54 0.08 24.48 -0.44
N ILE A 55 1.36 24.36 -0.15
CA ILE A 55 2.41 25.32 -0.47
C ILE A 55 3.57 24.63 -1.13
N ASP A 56 4.34 25.34 -1.96
CA ASP A 56 5.60 24.86 -2.45
C ASP A 56 6.63 24.90 -1.31
N VAL A 57 7.25 23.75 -1.04
CA VAL A 57 8.23 23.58 0.04
C VAL A 57 9.50 22.93 -0.51
N VAL A 58 10.63 23.35 0.02
CA VAL A 58 11.91 22.65 -0.03
C VAL A 58 12.46 22.71 1.38
N ASP A 59 12.53 21.56 2.06
CA ASP A 59 12.98 21.46 3.46
C ASP A 59 13.88 20.24 3.63
N ALA A 60 14.71 20.25 4.66
CA ALA A 60 15.63 19.17 4.94
C ALA A 60 15.87 19.00 6.44
N VAL A 61 16.12 17.75 6.85
CA VAL A 61 16.57 17.40 8.20
C VAL A 61 17.77 16.45 8.13
N ASP A 62 18.54 16.40 9.20
CA ASP A 62 19.65 15.46 9.30
C ASP A 62 19.16 14.01 9.24
N GLY A 63 19.70 13.25 8.30
CA GLY A 63 19.36 11.84 8.07
C GLY A 63 20.27 10.84 8.77
N GLY A 64 21.36 11.32 9.41
CA GLY A 64 22.44 10.45 9.91
C GLY A 64 22.06 9.46 11.00
N ASN A 65 20.92 9.62 11.66
CA ASN A 65 20.44 8.73 12.72
C ASN A 65 19.08 8.09 12.40
N VAL A 66 18.63 8.16 11.17
CA VAL A 66 17.33 7.58 10.78
C VAL A 66 17.45 6.06 10.66
N GLU A 67 16.78 5.35 11.55
CA GLU A 67 16.67 3.89 11.56
C GLU A 67 15.27 3.44 11.10
N LYS A 68 14.24 4.25 11.35
CA LYS A 68 12.83 3.96 11.04
C LYS A 68 12.21 5.11 10.29
N VAL A 69 11.38 4.77 9.32
CA VAL A 69 10.66 5.74 8.48
C VAL A 69 9.15 5.52 8.62
N ASP A 70 8.43 6.56 9.00
CA ASP A 70 6.97 6.58 9.11
C ASP A 70 6.42 7.77 8.31
N ILE A 71 5.77 7.48 7.19
CA ILE A 71 5.21 8.48 6.27
C ILE A 71 3.70 8.31 6.23
N VAL A 72 2.97 9.39 6.48
CA VAL A 72 1.51 9.41 6.41
C VAL A 72 1.04 10.50 5.45
N VAL A 73 0.25 10.10 4.46
CA VAL A 73 -0.30 11.00 3.43
C VAL A 73 -1.79 10.78 3.31
N ASN A 74 -2.59 11.85 3.26
CA ASN A 74 -4.04 11.67 3.07
C ASN A 74 -4.40 11.41 1.61
N THR A 75 -3.96 12.25 0.69
CA THR A 75 -4.33 12.18 -0.72
C THR A 75 -3.29 12.88 -1.57
N GLY A 76 -2.93 12.32 -2.71
CA GLY A 76 -2.02 12.90 -3.69
C GLY A 76 -0.93 11.94 -4.14
N THR A 77 0.05 12.48 -4.83
CA THR A 77 1.21 11.73 -5.35
C THR A 77 2.38 11.88 -4.40
N VAL A 78 2.99 10.77 -4.02
CA VAL A 78 4.19 10.74 -3.19
C VAL A 78 5.26 9.88 -3.82
N TYR A 79 6.39 10.47 -4.07
CA TYR A 79 7.61 9.78 -4.46
C TYR A 79 8.55 9.69 -3.26
N VAL A 80 9.08 8.52 -2.98
CA VAL A 80 10.12 8.28 -1.98
C VAL A 80 11.32 7.65 -2.66
N GLY A 81 12.46 8.30 -2.58
CA GLY A 81 13.70 7.84 -3.21
C GLY A 81 14.92 8.10 -2.34
N ARG A 82 16.11 7.82 -2.89
CA ARG A 82 17.38 8.00 -2.19
C ARG A 82 17.95 9.40 -2.36
N SER A 83 18.51 9.98 -1.29
CA SER A 83 19.29 11.21 -1.34
C SER A 83 20.77 10.92 -1.55
N ASP A 84 21.47 11.86 -2.20
CA ASP A 84 22.89 11.74 -2.50
C ASP A 84 23.81 12.34 -1.42
N ASP A 85 23.25 13.08 -0.45
CA ASP A 85 23.99 13.86 0.54
C ASP A 85 23.82 13.36 1.98
N GLY A 86 23.09 12.27 2.17
CA GLY A 86 22.84 11.68 3.48
C GLY A 86 21.83 12.44 4.36
N GLN A 87 21.17 13.46 3.82
CA GLN A 87 20.10 14.16 4.49
C GLN A 87 18.73 13.63 4.02
N VAL A 88 17.70 13.91 4.83
CA VAL A 88 16.31 13.75 4.41
C VAL A 88 15.85 15.05 3.78
N HIS A 89 15.38 14.98 2.56
CA HIS A 89 14.79 16.12 1.87
C HIS A 89 13.30 15.90 1.64
N ILE A 90 12.52 16.96 1.69
CA ILE A 90 11.15 16.99 1.22
C ILE A 90 10.96 18.20 0.31
N GLU A 91 10.40 17.96 -0.86
CA GLU A 91 10.11 19.00 -1.84
C GLU A 91 8.77 18.78 -2.53
N GLY A 92 8.18 19.84 -3.03
CA GLY A 92 6.96 19.83 -3.81
C GLY A 92 5.80 20.56 -3.18
N LYS A 93 4.59 20.26 -3.60
CA LYS A 93 3.35 20.85 -3.08
C LYS A 93 2.85 20.04 -1.90
N ILE A 94 3.02 20.56 -0.71
CA ILE A 94 2.64 19.85 0.52
C ILE A 94 1.77 20.74 1.43
N PRO A 95 1.02 20.14 2.37
CA PRO A 95 0.20 20.91 3.32
C PRO A 95 1.04 21.88 4.15
N LYS A 96 0.53 23.06 4.46
CA LYS A 96 1.22 24.04 5.32
C LYS A 96 1.61 23.49 6.69
N ASP A 97 0.76 22.63 7.24
CA ASP A 97 0.92 22.06 8.58
C ASP A 97 1.60 20.67 8.50
N TYR A 98 2.49 20.45 7.51
CA TYR A 98 3.24 19.23 7.42
C TYR A 98 4.15 19.01 8.64
N VAL A 99 4.44 17.76 8.93
CA VAL A 99 5.43 17.40 9.95
C VAL A 99 6.60 16.72 9.25
N LEU A 100 7.80 17.25 9.45
CA LEU A 100 9.05 16.63 9.09
C LEU A 100 9.92 16.63 10.33
N LYS A 101 10.13 15.46 10.94
CA LYS A 101 10.81 15.37 12.23
C LYS A 101 11.51 14.04 12.39
N GLU A 102 12.79 14.09 12.74
CA GLU A 102 13.51 12.96 13.29
C GLU A 102 13.49 13.02 14.82
N LYS A 103 13.21 11.90 15.47
CA LYS A 103 13.31 11.74 16.92
C LYS A 103 13.61 10.29 17.29
N ASN A 104 14.70 10.08 18.02
CA ASN A 104 15.10 8.75 18.52
C ASN A 104 15.23 7.70 17.42
N GLY A 105 15.85 8.05 16.30
CA GLY A 105 16.02 7.16 15.15
C GLY A 105 14.77 7.00 14.27
N THR A 106 13.67 7.66 14.60
CA THR A 106 12.43 7.60 13.79
C THR A 106 12.22 8.91 13.04
N LEU A 107 12.25 8.82 11.72
CA LEU A 107 11.78 9.89 10.83
C LEU A 107 10.26 9.80 10.73
N LYS A 108 9.59 10.89 11.06
CA LYS A 108 8.16 11.04 10.89
C LYS A 108 7.86 12.12 9.88
N VAL A 109 7.12 11.75 8.82
CA VAL A 109 6.61 12.66 7.80
C VAL A 109 5.08 12.58 7.78
N GLU A 110 4.39 13.67 8.12
CA GLU A 110 2.93 13.72 8.02
C GLU A 110 2.52 14.80 7.01
N LEU A 111 1.92 14.38 5.93
CA LEU A 111 1.36 15.22 4.88
C LEU A 111 -0.17 15.11 4.93
N ARG A 112 -0.74 15.64 6.03
CA ARG A 112 -2.17 15.62 6.25
C ARG A 112 -2.74 16.99 5.88
N THR A 113 -3.54 17.04 4.82
CA THR A 113 -4.45 18.16 4.66
C THR A 113 -5.51 18.04 5.75
N SER A 114 -5.61 19.04 6.62
CA SER A 114 -6.82 19.17 7.45
C SER A 114 -7.97 19.32 6.47
N PHE A 115 -8.84 18.31 6.40
CA PHE A 115 -10.08 18.39 5.62
C PHE A 115 -10.95 19.49 6.20
N GLY A 116 -10.68 20.69 5.78
CA GLY A 116 -11.63 21.75 5.81
C GLY A 116 -12.48 21.59 4.55
N PHE A 117 -13.57 20.89 4.67
CA PHE A 117 -14.55 20.85 3.59
C PHE A 117 -15.14 22.25 3.39
N SER A 118 -14.53 23.03 2.55
CA SER A 118 -15.16 24.14 1.91
C SER A 118 -15.81 23.63 0.64
N PHE A 119 -17.10 23.41 0.65
CA PHE A 119 -17.85 23.05 -0.55
C PHE A 119 -18.31 24.32 -1.24
N ASP A 120 -17.43 24.95 -1.99
CA ASP A 120 -17.86 25.85 -3.06
C ASP A 120 -17.98 24.99 -4.34
N TRP A 121 -19.08 25.13 -5.08
CA TRP A 121 -19.27 24.41 -6.35
C TRP A 121 -18.18 24.74 -7.38
N GLN A 122 -17.48 25.86 -7.20
CA GLN A 122 -16.31 26.21 -7.99
C GLN A 122 -15.09 25.36 -7.65
N ASP A 123 -14.94 24.95 -6.38
CA ASP A 123 -13.84 24.08 -5.93
C ASP A 123 -13.96 22.64 -6.46
N LEU A 124 -15.16 22.21 -6.86
CA LEU A 124 -15.37 20.91 -7.53
C LEU A 124 -14.73 20.85 -8.93
N PHE A 125 -14.56 22.01 -9.55
CA PHE A 125 -13.86 22.15 -10.84
C PHE A 125 -12.39 22.55 -10.66
N ASP A 126 -11.99 23.03 -9.48
CA ASP A 126 -10.63 23.41 -9.11
C ASP A 126 -9.92 22.36 -8.22
N TRP A 127 -10.31 21.10 -8.29
CA TRP A 127 -9.70 20.00 -7.56
C TRP A 127 -8.18 19.92 -7.73
N LYS A 128 -7.67 20.51 -8.76
CA LYS A 128 -6.25 20.59 -9.12
C LYS A 128 -5.38 21.41 -8.15
N TYR A 129 -5.96 22.21 -7.25
CA TYR A 129 -5.20 23.16 -6.42
C TYR A 129 -4.82 22.65 -5.02
N ASN A 130 -5.37 21.51 -4.58
CA ASN A 130 -5.13 20.95 -3.25
C ASN A 130 -4.50 19.55 -3.28
N GLU A 131 -4.05 19.10 -4.44
CA GLU A 131 -3.41 17.82 -4.59
C GLU A 131 -1.98 17.89 -4.06
N ILE A 132 -1.64 16.99 -3.13
CA ILE A 132 -0.28 16.83 -2.65
C ILE A 132 0.54 16.22 -3.78
N ASP A 133 1.69 16.82 -4.05
CA ASP A 133 2.72 16.31 -4.95
C ASP A 133 4.05 16.45 -4.22
N ALA A 134 4.42 15.40 -3.49
CA ALA A 134 5.56 15.39 -2.59
C ALA A 134 6.65 14.44 -3.08
N LYS A 135 7.89 14.89 -2.99
CA LYS A 135 9.06 14.04 -3.16
C LYS A 135 9.84 14.05 -1.86
N ILE A 136 10.10 12.85 -1.37
CA ILE A 136 10.84 12.61 -0.13
C ILE A 136 12.10 11.83 -0.51
N TYR A 137 13.25 12.37 -0.18
CA TYR A 137 14.52 11.69 -0.41
C TYR A 137 15.11 11.29 0.93
N LEU A 138 15.47 10.03 1.06
CA LEU A 138 16.00 9.43 2.28
C LEU A 138 17.49 9.12 2.14
N PRO A 139 18.29 9.17 3.21
CA PRO A 139 19.70 8.82 3.14
C PRO A 139 19.91 7.39 2.63
N ASP A 140 21.05 7.17 1.97
CA ASP A 140 21.47 5.82 1.57
C ASP A 140 21.85 5.00 2.81
N ALA A 141 20.82 4.39 3.41
CA ALA A 141 20.94 3.60 4.62
C ALA A 141 20.00 2.38 4.52
N LYS A 142 20.27 1.41 5.40
CA LYS A 142 19.34 0.28 5.57
C LYS A 142 18.45 0.57 6.77
N PHE A 143 17.18 0.80 6.53
CA PHE A 143 16.20 1.10 7.57
C PHE A 143 15.77 -0.18 8.31
N GLU A 144 15.58 -0.12 9.63
CA GLU A 144 14.96 -1.23 10.37
C GLU A 144 13.51 -1.43 9.95
N SER A 145 12.79 -0.33 9.73
CA SER A 145 11.37 -0.35 9.33
C SER A 145 11.10 0.80 8.38
N PHE A 146 10.37 0.51 7.31
CA PHE A 146 9.83 1.48 6.38
C PHE A 146 8.32 1.33 6.33
N GLU A 147 7.59 2.34 6.79
CA GLU A 147 6.13 2.37 6.74
C GLU A 147 5.66 3.62 6.00
N ILE A 148 4.76 3.42 5.02
CA ILE A 148 4.06 4.51 4.35
C ILE A 148 2.56 4.20 4.30
N SER A 149 1.74 5.17 4.69
CA SER A 149 0.29 5.05 4.70
C SER A 149 -0.34 6.17 3.90
N GLY A 150 -1.05 5.83 2.84
CA GLY A 150 -1.80 6.73 1.99
C GLY A 150 -3.31 6.54 2.10
N GLY A 151 -4.08 7.60 1.89
CA GLY A 151 -5.54 7.49 1.78
C GLY A 151 -5.96 7.22 0.34
N ALA A 152 -5.59 8.11 -0.59
CA ALA A 152 -5.86 7.96 -2.01
C ALA A 152 -4.78 8.66 -2.85
N GLY A 153 -4.41 8.06 -3.99
CA GLY A 153 -3.42 8.64 -4.91
C GLY A 153 -2.34 7.65 -5.28
N GLU A 154 -1.18 8.15 -5.63
CA GLU A 154 -0.06 7.36 -6.11
C GLU A 154 1.08 7.37 -5.08
N ILE A 155 1.61 6.20 -4.78
CA ILE A 155 2.80 6.02 -3.95
C ILE A 155 3.87 5.35 -4.81
N THR A 156 4.98 6.04 -5.02
CA THR A 156 6.17 5.47 -5.66
C THR A 156 7.31 5.40 -4.67
N VAL A 157 7.89 4.22 -4.51
CA VAL A 157 9.09 3.96 -3.70
C VAL A 157 10.19 3.44 -4.60
N ASP A 158 11.34 4.10 -4.60
CA ASP A 158 12.44 3.76 -5.48
C ASP A 158 13.79 3.75 -4.75
N ASP A 159 14.61 2.72 -5.04
CA ASP A 159 16.00 2.58 -4.59
C ASP A 159 16.16 2.65 -3.06
N LEU A 160 15.43 1.81 -2.32
CA LEU A 160 15.52 1.74 -0.86
C LEU A 160 15.87 0.34 -0.34
N ASN A 161 16.51 0.34 0.83
CA ASN A 161 16.89 -0.86 1.56
C ASN A 161 16.30 -0.85 2.96
N CYS A 162 15.66 -1.94 3.39
CA CYS A 162 15.13 -2.05 4.74
C CYS A 162 15.17 -3.50 5.27
N VAL A 163 14.90 -3.66 6.55
CA VAL A 163 14.70 -4.98 7.16
C VAL A 163 13.24 -5.41 6.99
N GLU A 164 12.29 -4.53 7.20
CA GLU A 164 10.86 -4.78 6.98
C GLU A 164 10.18 -3.55 6.38
N ALA A 165 9.17 -3.79 5.54
CA ALA A 165 8.41 -2.74 4.88
C ALA A 165 6.92 -2.99 4.94
N HIS A 166 6.16 -1.91 5.13
CA HIS A 166 4.71 -1.94 5.05
C HIS A 166 4.18 -0.71 4.31
N ILE A 167 3.53 -0.94 3.18
CA ILE A 167 2.93 0.10 2.35
C ILE A 167 1.41 -0.07 2.36
N LYS A 168 0.69 0.96 2.74
CA LYS A 168 -0.77 0.95 2.84
C LYS A 168 -1.38 2.06 2.01
N THR A 169 -2.39 1.74 1.23
CA THR A 169 -3.21 2.76 0.57
C THR A 169 -4.68 2.36 0.55
N GLY A 170 -5.56 3.35 0.67
CA GLY A 170 -7.00 3.12 0.53
C GLY A 170 -7.40 2.94 -0.91
N ALA A 171 -6.89 3.78 -1.83
CA ALA A 171 -7.15 3.72 -3.25
C ALA A 171 -6.02 4.35 -4.07
N GLY A 172 -5.70 3.77 -5.21
CA GLY A 172 -4.68 4.29 -6.13
C GLY A 172 -3.57 3.32 -6.44
N GLU A 173 -2.49 3.80 -7.01
CA GLU A 173 -1.38 2.98 -7.47
C GLU A 173 -0.25 2.94 -6.43
N VAL A 174 0.32 1.76 -6.22
CA VAL A 174 1.57 1.56 -5.46
C VAL A 174 2.61 1.02 -6.41
N SER A 175 3.69 1.78 -6.61
CA SER A 175 4.84 1.39 -7.43
C SER A 175 6.08 1.27 -6.56
N VAL A 176 6.72 0.10 -6.54
CA VAL A 176 7.95 -0.16 -5.79
C VAL A 176 9.03 -0.62 -6.77
N ASN A 177 10.15 0.10 -6.83
CA ASN A 177 11.22 -0.22 -7.75
C ASN A 177 12.58 -0.32 -7.04
N ASN A 178 13.46 -1.21 -7.51
CA ASN A 178 14.83 -1.36 -7.01
C ASN A 178 14.88 -1.49 -5.47
N PHE A 179 14.07 -2.38 -4.94
CA PHE A 179 13.79 -2.43 -3.50
C PHE A 179 14.36 -3.69 -2.84
N ASN A 180 15.06 -3.52 -1.73
CA ASN A 180 15.57 -4.64 -0.96
C ASN A 180 14.94 -4.67 0.43
N CYS A 181 14.31 -5.80 0.79
CA CYS A 181 13.68 -6.01 2.09
C CYS A 181 14.10 -7.38 2.65
N ASP A 182 14.81 -7.40 3.79
CA ASP A 182 15.31 -8.67 4.35
C ASP A 182 14.23 -9.62 4.81
N LYS A 183 13.10 -9.07 5.29
CA LYS A 183 11.93 -9.81 5.73
C LYS A 183 10.80 -9.68 4.70
N VAL A 184 9.58 -9.63 5.17
CA VAL A 184 8.39 -9.51 4.33
C VAL A 184 8.19 -8.07 3.85
N LEU A 185 8.00 -7.90 2.54
CA LEU A 185 7.39 -6.72 1.97
C LEU A 185 5.88 -6.88 2.04
N LYS A 186 5.23 -6.07 2.89
CA LYS A 186 3.78 -6.07 3.02
C LYS A 186 3.17 -4.88 2.27
N ILE A 187 2.14 -5.15 1.45
CA ILE A 187 1.38 -4.11 0.73
C ILE A 187 -0.11 -4.35 0.90
N ASP A 188 -0.81 -3.40 1.51
CA ASP A 188 -2.27 -3.42 1.69
C ASP A 188 -2.90 -2.32 0.84
N THR A 189 -3.77 -2.67 -0.10
CA THR A 189 -4.52 -1.70 -0.90
C THR A 189 -6.00 -2.04 -0.96
N GLY A 190 -6.86 -1.05 -0.77
CA GLY A 190 -8.30 -1.25 -0.86
C GLY A 190 -8.77 -1.38 -2.31
N ALA A 191 -8.35 -0.46 -3.17
CA ALA A 191 -8.64 -0.48 -4.60
C ALA A 191 -7.53 0.23 -5.38
N GLY A 192 -6.88 -0.49 -6.30
CA GLY A 192 -5.80 0.04 -7.13
C GLY A 192 -4.75 -0.99 -7.44
N ASP A 193 -3.79 -0.59 -8.24
CA ASP A 193 -2.79 -1.48 -8.77
C ASP A 193 -1.53 -1.47 -7.91
N VAL A 194 -0.93 -2.64 -7.77
CA VAL A 194 0.35 -2.85 -7.09
C VAL A 194 1.37 -3.32 -8.12
N LYS A 195 2.42 -2.53 -8.31
CA LYS A 195 3.52 -2.85 -9.22
C LYS A 195 4.84 -2.88 -8.45
N VAL A 196 5.46 -4.04 -8.40
CA VAL A 196 6.78 -4.22 -7.79
C VAL A 196 7.76 -4.66 -8.85
N ASN A 197 8.81 -3.90 -9.05
CA ASN A 197 9.77 -4.13 -10.10
C ASN A 197 11.22 -4.15 -9.55
N ASN A 198 11.97 -5.19 -9.89
CA ASN A 198 13.35 -5.38 -9.48
C ASN A 198 13.51 -5.35 -7.93
N ALA A 199 12.73 -6.16 -7.24
CA ALA A 199 12.80 -6.30 -5.79
C ALA A 199 13.53 -7.58 -5.37
N VAL A 200 14.21 -7.52 -4.21
CA VAL A 200 14.73 -8.67 -3.49
C VAL A 200 14.11 -8.66 -2.10
N THR A 201 13.31 -9.69 -1.79
CA THR A 201 12.56 -9.72 -0.54
C THR A 201 12.72 -11.04 0.20
N GLY A 202 12.60 -11.01 1.53
CA GLY A 202 12.56 -12.19 2.38
C GLY A 202 11.19 -12.87 2.43
N GLY A 203 10.20 -12.33 1.73
CA GLY A 203 8.83 -12.81 1.55
C GLY A 203 7.96 -11.67 1.05
N ILE A 204 6.76 -11.98 0.55
CA ILE A 204 5.76 -10.98 0.18
C ILE A 204 4.41 -11.34 0.78
N ASP A 205 3.66 -10.31 1.20
CA ASP A 205 2.32 -10.39 1.78
C ASP A 205 1.51 -9.22 1.21
N PHE A 206 0.68 -9.49 0.19
CA PHE A 206 -0.08 -8.48 -0.51
C PHE A 206 -1.58 -8.70 -0.37
N ASP A 207 -2.27 -7.71 0.17
CA ASP A 207 -3.72 -7.66 0.29
C ASP A 207 -4.30 -6.59 -0.65
N THR A 208 -5.03 -7.01 -1.69
CA THR A 208 -5.65 -6.10 -2.65
C THR A 208 -7.15 -6.37 -2.75
N GLY A 209 -7.97 -5.39 -2.41
CA GLY A 209 -9.42 -5.55 -2.52
C GLY A 209 -9.90 -5.62 -3.97
N ALA A 210 -9.43 -4.70 -4.83
CA ALA A 210 -9.68 -4.70 -6.26
C ALA A 210 -8.55 -3.98 -7.01
N GLY A 211 -7.98 -4.62 -8.03
CA GLY A 211 -6.89 -4.08 -8.83
C GLY A 211 -5.98 -5.17 -9.37
N GLU A 212 -4.90 -4.76 -9.99
CA GLU A 212 -3.91 -5.64 -10.59
C GLU A 212 -2.66 -5.71 -9.70
N VAL A 213 -2.09 -6.90 -9.55
CA VAL A 213 -0.85 -7.12 -8.82
C VAL A 213 0.21 -7.66 -9.78
N ASP A 214 1.24 -6.86 -10.01
CA ASP A 214 2.41 -7.23 -10.81
C ASP A 214 3.66 -7.24 -9.94
N PHE A 215 4.32 -8.37 -9.85
CA PHE A 215 5.59 -8.51 -9.15
C PHE A 215 6.67 -9.06 -10.09
N TYR A 216 7.84 -8.42 -10.08
CA TYR A 216 9.04 -8.92 -10.72
C TYR A 216 10.23 -8.79 -9.75
N GLY A 217 10.85 -9.92 -9.39
CA GLY A 217 12.00 -9.91 -8.50
C GLY A 217 12.37 -11.28 -7.92
N GLU A 218 13.24 -11.24 -6.92
CA GLU A 218 13.66 -12.40 -6.14
C GLU A 218 12.94 -12.44 -4.79
N VAL A 219 12.37 -13.59 -4.44
CA VAL A 219 11.74 -13.79 -3.13
C VAL A 219 12.47 -14.91 -2.39
N ASN A 220 12.92 -14.63 -1.17
CA ASN A 220 13.67 -15.57 -0.32
C ASN A 220 12.85 -16.05 0.89
N GLY A 221 11.53 -16.15 0.75
CA GLY A 221 10.57 -16.58 1.75
C GLY A 221 9.23 -16.94 1.14
N ASP A 222 8.21 -17.02 1.97
CA ASP A 222 6.86 -17.35 1.55
C ASP A 222 6.22 -16.21 0.74
N ILE A 223 5.32 -16.58 -0.15
CA ILE A 223 4.47 -15.70 -0.94
C ILE A 223 3.04 -15.88 -0.46
N ASP A 224 2.41 -14.82 0.02
CA ASP A 224 1.03 -14.76 0.46
C ASP A 224 0.34 -13.58 -0.21
N ILE A 225 -0.66 -13.84 -1.07
CA ILE A 225 -1.33 -12.80 -1.85
C ILE A 225 -2.82 -13.06 -1.87
N ASP A 226 -3.57 -12.08 -1.37
CA ASP A 226 -5.03 -12.07 -1.42
C ASP A 226 -5.52 -10.95 -2.35
N THR A 227 -6.19 -11.31 -3.44
CA THR A 227 -6.80 -10.36 -4.36
C THR A 227 -8.30 -10.63 -4.47
N GLY A 228 -9.12 -9.66 -4.11
CA GLY A 228 -10.58 -9.83 -4.19
C GLY A 228 -11.08 -9.89 -5.63
N VAL A 229 -10.74 -8.91 -6.45
CA VAL A 229 -11.09 -8.83 -7.88
C VAL A 229 -9.94 -8.22 -8.65
N GLY A 230 -9.36 -8.96 -9.62
CA GLY A 230 -8.28 -8.47 -10.45
C GLY A 230 -7.38 -9.57 -10.98
N GLU A 231 -6.26 -9.19 -11.54
CA GLU A 231 -5.26 -10.09 -12.06
C GLU A 231 -4.03 -10.08 -11.14
N CYS A 232 -3.38 -11.24 -10.98
CA CYS A 232 -2.16 -11.35 -10.20
C CYS A 232 -1.07 -12.03 -11.04
N THR A 233 -0.01 -11.30 -11.35
CA THR A 233 1.13 -11.80 -12.12
C THR A 233 2.42 -11.70 -11.31
N ILE A 234 3.00 -12.85 -10.99
CA ILE A 234 4.24 -12.95 -10.23
C ILE A 234 5.32 -13.53 -11.12
N ASN A 235 6.37 -12.75 -11.39
CA ASN A 235 7.52 -13.12 -12.17
C ASN A 235 8.75 -13.23 -11.27
N LEU A 236 9.09 -14.43 -10.87
CA LEU A 236 10.21 -14.73 -9.97
C LEU A 236 11.51 -14.92 -10.77
N THR A 237 12.58 -14.31 -10.31
CA THR A 237 13.94 -14.59 -10.80
C THR A 237 14.55 -15.84 -10.17
N ASN A 238 13.87 -16.44 -9.22
CA ASN A 238 14.26 -17.68 -8.54
C ASN A 238 14.19 -18.92 -9.45
N ASP A 239 15.05 -19.92 -9.19
CA ASP A 239 14.86 -21.25 -9.74
C ASP A 239 13.63 -21.91 -9.11
N LYS A 240 12.74 -22.44 -9.95
CA LYS A 240 11.48 -23.04 -9.50
C LYS A 240 11.67 -24.18 -8.50
N ALA A 241 12.55 -25.13 -8.85
CA ALA A 241 12.69 -26.37 -8.07
C ALA A 241 13.32 -26.10 -6.69
N GLU A 242 14.22 -25.10 -6.60
CA GLU A 242 14.82 -24.69 -5.34
C GLU A 242 13.83 -23.91 -4.50
N PHE A 243 13.04 -23.02 -5.12
CA PHE A 243 12.06 -22.19 -4.44
C PHE A 243 10.95 -23.03 -3.81
N GLU A 244 10.24 -23.83 -4.60
CA GLU A 244 9.09 -24.64 -4.14
C GLU A 244 9.48 -25.72 -3.11
N LYS A 245 10.76 -26.06 -3.01
CA LYS A 245 11.26 -26.96 -1.98
C LYS A 245 11.37 -26.31 -0.60
N LYS A 246 11.54 -24.98 -0.55
CA LYS A 246 11.85 -24.24 0.67
C LYS A 246 10.69 -23.38 1.15
N TYR A 247 9.93 -22.83 0.22
CA TYR A 247 8.95 -21.79 0.49
C TYR A 247 7.57 -22.12 -0.04
N LYS A 248 6.56 -21.54 0.56
CA LYS A 248 5.17 -21.71 0.21
C LYS A 248 4.71 -20.59 -0.71
N VAL A 249 3.88 -20.95 -1.68
CA VAL A 249 3.14 -19.99 -2.50
C VAL A 249 1.65 -20.17 -2.20
N ASP A 250 1.03 -19.14 -1.65
CA ASP A 250 -0.40 -19.08 -1.37
C ASP A 250 -0.95 -17.84 -2.06
N ILE A 251 -1.78 -18.02 -3.08
CA ILE A 251 -2.37 -16.92 -3.83
C ILE A 251 -3.85 -17.20 -3.98
N ASP A 252 -4.69 -16.38 -3.35
CA ASP A 252 -6.15 -16.43 -3.48
C ASP A 252 -6.65 -15.24 -4.31
N THR A 253 -7.22 -15.51 -5.47
CA THR A 253 -7.87 -14.51 -6.30
C THR A 253 -9.36 -14.83 -6.37
N GLY A 254 -10.17 -13.97 -5.78
CA GLY A 254 -11.61 -14.19 -5.71
C GLY A 254 -12.26 -14.21 -7.11
N VAL A 255 -11.96 -13.22 -7.94
CA VAL A 255 -12.40 -13.12 -9.35
C VAL A 255 -11.27 -12.53 -10.18
N GLY A 256 -10.69 -13.32 -11.09
CA GLY A 256 -9.59 -12.91 -11.95
C GLY A 256 -8.66 -14.06 -12.30
N GLU A 257 -7.52 -13.73 -12.88
CA GLU A 257 -6.51 -14.69 -13.28
C GLU A 257 -5.25 -14.56 -12.43
N THR A 258 -4.62 -15.69 -12.16
CA THR A 258 -3.35 -15.72 -11.43
C THR A 258 -2.30 -16.43 -12.24
N SER A 259 -1.11 -15.86 -12.36
CA SER A 259 0.04 -16.47 -12.99
C SER A 259 1.30 -16.36 -12.15
N VAL A 260 2.05 -17.46 -11.99
CA VAL A 260 3.35 -17.46 -11.34
C VAL A 260 4.38 -18.02 -12.32
N ASN A 261 5.34 -17.20 -12.67
CA ASN A 261 6.41 -17.52 -13.61
C ASN A 261 7.74 -17.55 -12.86
N TYR A 262 8.61 -18.47 -13.22
CA TYR A 262 9.95 -18.61 -12.65
C TYR A 262 10.99 -18.44 -13.74
N ASN A 263 12.20 -18.05 -13.33
CA ASN A 263 13.35 -18.08 -14.23
C ASN A 263 13.65 -19.54 -14.60
N GLN A 264 13.84 -19.80 -15.92
CA GLN A 264 14.14 -21.13 -16.45
C GLN A 264 15.64 -21.37 -16.51
#